data_7b1c23f8da9030c70bb532c70a38646f
#
_entry.id   7b1c23f8da9030c70bb532c70a38646f
#
_cell.length_a   1.000
_cell.length_b   1.000
_cell.length_c   1.000
_cell.angle_alpha   90.00
_cell.angle_beta   90.00
_cell.angle_gamma   90.00
#
_symmetry.space_group_name_H-M   'P 1'
#
loop_
_entity.id
_entity.type
_entity.pdbx_description
1 polymer ?
#
loop_
_entity_poly.entity_id
_entity_poly.type
_entity_poly.pdbx_seq_one_letter_code
_entity_poly.pdbx_strand_id
1 'polypeptide(L)'
;MLSKDSKNINIEIDNPEKLKITIVVSEWHSEITNKLFKGAKNVLTDNGLLEENINRVSVPGSFELIYGCRMAQNNDQDAVIAIGCIVKGETPHFDFISNAVSIGIKDLNILYQTPVIFCVLTDNNIRQSHERSGGKYGNKGEDSALSALKLISTIVK
;
A
#
# COMPACT_ATOMS: atom_id res chain seq x y z
N MET A 1 -4.53 0.83 12.40
CA MET A 1 -5.86 1.33 11.95
C MET A 1 -5.85 2.83 12.17
N LEU A 2 -5.79 3.62 11.09
CA LEU A 2 -5.93 5.07 11.23
C LEU A 2 -7.36 5.36 11.70
N SER A 3 -7.51 6.09 12.79
CA SER A 3 -8.84 6.48 13.33
C SER A 3 -9.50 7.52 12.42
N LYS A 4 -10.78 7.83 12.64
CA LYS A 4 -11.47 8.92 11.93
C LYS A 4 -10.73 10.28 12.06
N ASP A 5 -9.93 10.43 13.09
CA ASP A 5 -9.15 11.65 13.37
C ASP A 5 -7.93 11.83 12.43
N SER A 6 -7.50 10.74 11.73
CA SER A 6 -6.36 10.80 10.80
C SER A 6 -6.69 11.44 9.45
N LYS A 7 -7.97 11.64 9.11
CA LYS A 7 -8.39 12.32 7.86
C LYS A 7 -8.19 13.83 7.86
N ASN A 8 -7.92 14.44 9.02
CA ASN A 8 -7.69 15.88 9.16
C ASN A 8 -6.21 16.26 9.37
N ILE A 9 -5.29 15.39 9.00
CA ILE A 9 -3.86 15.70 9.10
C ILE A 9 -3.50 16.57 7.89
N ASN A 10 -3.19 17.82 8.15
CA ASN A 10 -2.59 18.70 7.15
C ASN A 10 -1.17 18.16 6.86
N ILE A 11 -0.97 17.59 5.69
CA ILE A 11 0.32 17.08 5.26
C ILE A 11 0.93 18.16 4.36
N GLU A 12 1.92 18.85 4.87
CA GLU A 12 2.69 19.82 4.07
C GLU A 12 3.86 19.08 3.42
N ILE A 13 3.87 19.05 2.11
CA ILE A 13 4.94 18.46 1.30
C ILE A 13 5.45 19.52 0.33
N ASP A 14 6.75 19.74 0.36
CA ASP A 14 7.41 20.62 -0.60
C ASP A 14 7.52 19.92 -1.96
N ASN A 15 7.06 20.60 -3.02
CA ASN A 15 7.11 20.12 -4.41
C ASN A 15 6.52 18.71 -4.60
N PRO A 16 5.25 18.46 -4.22
CA PRO A 16 4.65 17.13 -4.31
C PRO A 16 4.62 16.59 -5.77
N GLU A 17 4.64 17.46 -6.75
CA GLU A 17 4.71 17.11 -8.18
C GLU A 17 6.01 16.39 -8.59
N LYS A 18 7.06 16.47 -7.77
CA LYS A 18 8.33 15.76 -8.01
C LYS A 18 8.41 14.39 -7.37
N LEU A 19 7.50 14.10 -6.43
CA LEU A 19 7.50 12.80 -5.75
C LEU A 19 7.17 11.68 -6.72
N LYS A 20 7.85 10.54 -6.53
CA LYS A 20 7.67 9.32 -7.31
C LYS A 20 7.25 8.18 -6.38
N ILE A 21 6.11 7.59 -6.64
CA ILE A 21 5.60 6.48 -5.85
C ILE A 21 5.24 5.30 -6.75
N THR A 22 5.76 4.13 -6.42
CA THR A 22 5.35 2.89 -7.06
C THR A 22 4.37 2.14 -6.18
N ILE A 23 3.24 1.74 -6.75
CA ILE A 23 2.23 0.90 -6.09
C ILE A 23 2.32 -0.50 -6.68
N VAL A 24 2.78 -1.46 -5.88
CA VAL A 24 2.86 -2.87 -6.26
C VAL A 24 1.57 -3.56 -5.85
N VAL A 25 0.88 -4.17 -6.82
CA VAL A 25 -0.50 -4.66 -6.65
C VAL A 25 -0.57 -6.15 -6.97
N SER A 26 -1.07 -6.96 -6.04
CA SER A 26 -1.34 -8.38 -6.30
C SER A 26 -2.58 -8.55 -7.19
N GLU A 27 -2.50 -9.50 -8.13
CA GLU A 27 -3.61 -9.80 -9.06
C GLU A 27 -4.71 -10.64 -8.40
N TRP A 28 -4.39 -11.45 -7.40
CA TRP A 28 -5.39 -12.20 -6.65
C TRP A 28 -6.34 -11.26 -5.93
N HIS A 29 -7.63 -11.57 -5.98
CA HIS A 29 -8.72 -10.71 -5.50
C HIS A 29 -8.72 -9.32 -6.17
N SER A 30 -8.53 -9.29 -7.49
CA SER A 30 -8.34 -8.08 -8.30
C SER A 30 -9.47 -7.04 -8.12
N GLU A 31 -10.70 -7.45 -7.87
CA GLU A 31 -11.79 -6.51 -7.55
C GLU A 31 -11.47 -5.66 -6.31
N ILE A 32 -10.87 -6.27 -5.28
CA ILE A 32 -10.49 -5.62 -4.03
C ILE A 32 -9.22 -4.80 -4.22
N THR A 33 -8.17 -5.43 -4.75
CA THR A 33 -6.86 -4.77 -4.90
C THR A 33 -6.92 -3.59 -5.87
N ASN A 34 -7.76 -3.64 -6.90
CA ASN A 34 -8.00 -2.49 -7.79
C ASN A 34 -8.73 -1.34 -7.09
N LYS A 35 -9.69 -1.62 -6.20
CA LYS A 35 -10.34 -0.58 -5.39
C LYS A 35 -9.36 0.08 -4.43
N LEU A 36 -8.47 -0.70 -3.80
CA LEU A 36 -7.40 -0.18 -2.95
C LEU A 36 -6.42 0.68 -3.75
N PHE A 37 -5.99 0.21 -4.92
CA PHE A 37 -5.13 0.97 -5.82
C PHE A 37 -5.76 2.30 -6.23
N LYS A 38 -7.04 2.29 -6.64
CA LYS A 38 -7.76 3.51 -7.03
C LYS A 38 -7.84 4.51 -5.87
N GLY A 39 -8.14 4.02 -4.66
CA GLY A 39 -8.17 4.86 -3.45
C GLY A 39 -6.82 5.48 -3.16
N ALA A 40 -5.74 4.68 -3.21
CA ALA A 40 -4.38 5.19 -3.02
C ALA A 40 -4.01 6.23 -4.08
N LYS A 41 -4.23 5.93 -5.36
CA LYS A 41 -3.93 6.85 -6.47
C LYS A 41 -4.66 8.18 -6.31
N ASN A 42 -5.96 8.17 -5.99
CA ASN A 42 -6.74 9.40 -5.80
C ASN A 42 -6.16 10.26 -4.69
N VAL A 43 -5.82 9.69 -3.54
CA VAL A 43 -5.22 10.44 -2.44
C VAL A 43 -3.88 11.06 -2.84
N LEU A 44 -3.04 10.33 -3.58
CA LEU A 44 -1.76 10.85 -4.05
C LEU A 44 -1.94 12.03 -5.01
N THR A 45 -2.85 11.91 -5.99
CA THR A 45 -3.13 12.99 -6.94
C THR A 45 -3.80 14.19 -6.27
N ASP A 46 -4.72 13.98 -5.33
CA ASP A 46 -5.37 15.05 -4.57
C ASP A 46 -4.38 15.84 -3.69
N ASN A 47 -3.23 15.23 -3.35
CA ASN A 47 -2.13 15.87 -2.63
C ASN A 47 -1.00 16.38 -3.56
N GLY A 48 -1.24 16.48 -4.85
CA GLY A 48 -0.39 17.17 -5.81
C GLY A 48 0.65 16.31 -6.55
N LEU A 49 0.65 14.98 -6.38
CA LEU A 49 1.50 14.12 -7.21
C LEU A 49 0.99 14.08 -8.64
N LEU A 50 1.90 14.13 -9.60
CA LEU A 50 1.57 13.93 -11.01
C LEU A 50 1.23 12.45 -11.27
N GLU A 51 0.22 12.20 -12.10
CA GLU A 51 -0.18 10.83 -12.45
C GLU A 51 0.97 10.01 -13.07
N GLU A 52 1.81 10.65 -13.85
CA GLU A 52 2.98 10.05 -14.50
C GLU A 52 4.08 9.60 -13.51
N ASN A 53 4.04 10.14 -12.28
CA ASN A 53 4.94 9.79 -11.19
C ASN A 53 4.35 8.70 -10.27
N ILE A 54 3.15 8.22 -10.55
CA ILE A 54 2.50 7.13 -9.81
C ILE A 54 2.54 5.86 -10.67
N ASN A 55 3.55 5.04 -10.44
CA ASN A 55 3.74 3.81 -11.20
C ASN A 55 2.94 2.65 -10.59
N ARG A 56 2.36 1.81 -11.44
CA ARG A 56 1.75 0.54 -11.04
C ARG A 56 2.58 -0.63 -11.51
N VAL A 57 2.89 -1.55 -10.60
CA VAL A 57 3.50 -2.85 -10.91
C VAL A 57 2.55 -3.95 -10.43
N SER A 58 2.18 -4.87 -11.33
CA SER A 58 1.35 -6.02 -10.97
C SER A 58 2.21 -7.23 -10.65
N VAL A 59 1.82 -7.98 -9.62
CA VAL A 59 2.44 -9.25 -9.21
C VAL A 59 1.37 -10.32 -9.03
N PRO A 60 1.67 -11.62 -9.22
CA PRO A 60 0.65 -12.67 -9.19
C PRO A 60 -0.14 -12.74 -7.88
N GLY A 61 0.53 -12.75 -6.75
CA GLY A 61 -0.09 -12.89 -5.44
C GLY A 61 0.54 -12.02 -4.38
N SER A 62 0.00 -12.08 -3.16
CA SER A 62 0.50 -11.27 -2.05
C SER A 62 1.92 -11.66 -1.62
N PHE A 63 2.33 -12.92 -1.80
CA PHE A 63 3.69 -13.34 -1.48
C PHE A 63 4.73 -12.67 -2.39
N GLU A 64 4.43 -12.49 -3.67
CA GLU A 64 5.31 -11.86 -4.66
C GLU A 64 5.43 -10.34 -4.47
N LEU A 65 4.60 -9.73 -3.59
CA LEU A 65 4.76 -8.32 -3.18
C LEU A 65 6.14 -8.05 -2.60
N ILE A 66 6.73 -9.02 -1.89
CA ILE A 66 8.08 -8.88 -1.30
C ILE A 66 9.09 -8.59 -2.40
N TYR A 67 9.10 -9.43 -3.45
CA TYR A 67 10.01 -9.26 -4.57
C TYR A 67 9.70 -8.00 -5.39
N GLY A 68 8.41 -7.77 -5.70
CA GLY A 68 7.98 -6.60 -6.46
C GLY A 68 8.33 -5.29 -5.79
N CYS A 69 8.12 -5.18 -4.47
CA CYS A 69 8.50 -4.00 -3.68
C CYS A 69 10.01 -3.83 -3.62
N ARG A 70 10.77 -4.94 -3.45
CA ARG A 70 12.23 -4.88 -3.46
C ARG A 70 12.77 -4.34 -4.78
N MET A 71 12.19 -4.76 -5.91
CA MET A 71 12.58 -4.25 -7.23
C MET A 71 12.19 -2.79 -7.42
N ALA A 72 11.02 -2.38 -6.93
CA ALA A 72 10.58 -0.99 -6.99
C ALA A 72 11.50 -0.04 -6.20
N GLN A 73 12.02 -0.46 -5.04
CA GLN A 73 12.96 0.31 -4.22
C GLN A 73 14.28 0.66 -4.94
N ASN A 74 14.64 -0.06 -6.01
CA ASN A 74 15.85 0.23 -6.80
C ASN A 74 15.69 1.38 -7.80
N ASN A 75 14.48 1.90 -8.02
CA ASN A 75 14.13 2.79 -9.12
C ASN A 75 13.94 4.26 -8.70
N ASP A 76 14.70 4.76 -7.74
CA ASP A 76 14.62 6.17 -7.31
C ASP A 76 13.18 6.58 -6.95
N GLN A 77 12.58 5.85 -6.01
CA GLN A 77 11.24 6.10 -5.50
C GLN A 77 11.29 6.75 -4.11
N ASP A 78 10.38 7.68 -3.84
CA ASP A 78 10.21 8.28 -2.51
C ASP A 78 9.48 7.34 -1.55
N ALA A 79 8.58 6.51 -2.06
CA ALA A 79 7.95 5.41 -1.34
C ALA A 79 7.44 4.33 -2.28
N VAL A 80 7.20 3.15 -1.73
CA VAL A 80 6.50 2.03 -2.38
C VAL A 80 5.27 1.68 -1.55
N ILE A 81 4.14 1.40 -2.18
CA ILE A 81 2.93 0.90 -1.50
C ILE A 81 2.68 -0.54 -1.94
N ALA A 82 2.66 -1.47 -1.00
CA ALA A 82 2.37 -2.89 -1.26
C ALA A 82 0.88 -3.16 -1.06
N ILE A 83 0.14 -3.41 -2.14
CA ILE A 83 -1.31 -3.69 -2.10
C ILE A 83 -1.56 -5.17 -2.34
N GLY A 84 -2.18 -5.83 -1.37
CA GLY A 84 -2.59 -7.22 -1.45
C GLY A 84 -3.88 -7.51 -0.69
N CYS A 85 -4.39 -8.72 -0.90
CA CYS A 85 -5.54 -9.23 -0.17
C CYS A 85 -5.37 -10.74 0.05
N ILE A 86 -5.34 -11.14 1.31
CA ILE A 86 -5.24 -12.53 1.75
C ILE A 86 -6.49 -12.85 2.54
N VAL A 87 -7.27 -13.82 2.07
CA VAL A 87 -8.51 -14.24 2.71
C VAL A 87 -8.31 -15.62 3.32
N LYS A 88 -8.77 -15.80 4.58
CA LYS A 88 -8.65 -17.05 5.30
C LYS A 88 -9.42 -18.17 4.60
N GLY A 89 -8.70 -19.25 4.28
CA GLY A 89 -9.24 -20.50 3.75
C GLY A 89 -9.29 -21.59 4.81
N GLU A 90 -9.49 -22.82 4.35
CA GLU A 90 -9.63 -24.02 5.22
C GLU A 90 -8.29 -24.55 5.74
N THR A 91 -7.18 -24.14 5.15
CA THR A 91 -5.84 -24.65 5.48
C THR A 91 -5.00 -23.58 6.20
N PRO A 92 -3.91 -23.97 6.89
CA PRO A 92 -2.98 -23.02 7.51
C PRO A 92 -2.25 -22.08 6.55
N HIS A 93 -2.47 -22.21 5.25
CA HIS A 93 -1.82 -21.39 4.20
C HIS A 93 -1.97 -19.89 4.45
N PHE A 94 -3.15 -19.46 4.94
CA PHE A 94 -3.41 -18.07 5.31
C PHE A 94 -2.37 -17.54 6.33
N ASP A 95 -2.11 -18.31 7.39
CA ASP A 95 -1.21 -17.89 8.45
C ASP A 95 0.25 -17.80 7.96
N PHE A 96 0.67 -18.77 7.15
CA PHE A 96 2.01 -18.77 6.57
C PHE A 96 2.23 -17.60 5.62
N ILE A 97 1.30 -17.34 4.72
CA ILE A 97 1.43 -16.25 3.74
C ILE A 97 1.33 -14.89 4.43
N SER A 98 0.38 -14.70 5.33
CA SER A 98 0.21 -13.43 6.06
C SER A 98 1.46 -13.08 6.87
N ASN A 99 2.03 -14.07 7.58
CA ASN A 99 3.27 -13.91 8.32
C ASN A 99 4.45 -13.61 7.39
N ALA A 100 4.65 -14.40 6.34
CA ALA A 100 5.76 -14.23 5.43
C ALA A 100 5.75 -12.84 4.77
N VAL A 101 4.58 -12.38 4.31
CA VAL A 101 4.44 -11.08 3.65
C VAL A 101 4.70 -9.93 4.63
N SER A 102 4.15 -9.98 5.84
CA SER A 102 4.36 -8.93 6.84
C SER A 102 5.82 -8.85 7.31
N ILE A 103 6.47 -10.00 7.55
CA ILE A 103 7.89 -10.07 7.90
C ILE A 103 8.75 -9.60 6.74
N GLY A 104 8.49 -10.08 5.52
CA GLY A 104 9.26 -9.69 4.34
C GLY A 104 9.19 -8.19 4.06
N ILE A 105 8.02 -7.57 4.14
CA ILE A 105 7.89 -6.11 3.96
C ILE A 105 8.56 -5.35 5.12
N LYS A 106 8.45 -5.83 6.35
CA LYS A 106 9.18 -5.28 7.49
C LYS A 106 10.70 -5.32 7.24
N ASP A 107 11.23 -6.43 6.70
CA ASP A 107 12.67 -6.54 6.40
C ASP A 107 13.11 -5.57 5.30
N LEU A 108 12.29 -5.34 4.28
CA LEU A 108 12.54 -4.32 3.27
C LEU A 108 12.70 -2.91 3.87
N ASN A 109 11.87 -2.57 4.86
CA ASN A 109 11.96 -1.28 5.55
C ASN A 109 13.19 -1.14 6.48
N ILE A 110 13.77 -2.25 6.93
CA ILE A 110 14.98 -2.24 7.76
C ILE A 110 16.23 -2.20 6.90
N LEU A 111 16.21 -2.92 5.77
CA LEU A 111 17.40 -3.13 4.94
C LEU A 111 17.62 -2.06 3.89
N TYR A 112 16.57 -1.31 3.52
CA TYR A 112 16.61 -0.34 2.43
C TYR A 112 16.03 1.02 2.85
N GLN A 113 16.47 2.09 2.17
CA GLN A 113 16.09 3.46 2.55
C GLN A 113 14.69 3.84 2.10
N THR A 114 14.27 3.41 0.89
CA THR A 114 12.94 3.72 0.37
C THR A 114 11.87 2.94 1.17
N PRO A 115 10.93 3.62 1.84
CA PRO A 115 9.94 2.95 2.65
C PRO A 115 8.92 2.17 1.81
N VAL A 116 8.51 1.02 2.34
CA VAL A 116 7.41 0.21 1.79
C VAL A 116 6.22 0.27 2.75
N ILE A 117 5.12 0.83 2.29
CA ILE A 117 3.88 0.93 3.07
C ILE A 117 3.05 -0.34 2.90
N PHE A 118 2.68 -0.96 4.01
CA PHE A 118 1.92 -2.21 4.04
C PHE A 118 0.42 -1.94 3.87
N CYS A 119 -0.12 -2.29 2.72
CA CYS A 119 -1.55 -2.27 2.39
C CYS A 119 -2.06 -3.66 2.01
N VAL A 120 -1.81 -4.65 2.86
CA VAL A 120 -2.25 -6.02 2.62
C VAL A 120 -3.37 -6.37 3.57
N LEU A 121 -4.57 -6.56 3.02
CA LEU A 121 -5.71 -7.02 3.79
C LEU A 121 -5.51 -8.49 4.19
N THR A 122 -5.79 -8.80 5.45
CA THR A 122 -5.69 -10.15 6.03
C THR A 122 -6.99 -10.46 6.75
N ASP A 123 -8.00 -10.83 5.98
CA ASP A 123 -9.38 -10.91 6.45
C ASP A 123 -9.86 -12.37 6.61
N ASN A 124 -10.75 -12.60 7.55
CA ASN A 124 -11.31 -13.93 7.78
C ASN A 124 -12.28 -14.38 6.68
N ASN A 125 -12.83 -13.44 5.91
CA ASN A 125 -13.72 -13.71 4.78
C ASN A 125 -13.71 -12.53 3.80
N ILE A 126 -14.13 -12.79 2.57
CA ILE A 126 -14.12 -11.81 1.47
C ILE A 126 -15.00 -10.57 1.74
N ARG A 127 -16.08 -10.70 2.51
CA ARG A 127 -16.94 -9.57 2.89
C ARG A 127 -16.16 -8.53 3.67
N GLN A 128 -15.29 -8.95 4.60
CA GLN A 128 -14.45 -8.03 5.36
C GLN A 128 -13.50 -7.24 4.45
N SER A 129 -12.98 -7.87 3.39
CA SER A 129 -12.12 -7.19 2.41
C SER A 129 -12.90 -6.15 1.60
N HIS A 130 -14.13 -6.45 1.19
CA HIS A 130 -15.02 -5.46 0.55
C HIS A 130 -15.30 -4.27 1.45
N GLU A 131 -15.57 -4.52 2.75
CA GLU A 131 -15.83 -3.46 3.73
C GLU A 131 -14.64 -2.52 3.94
N ARG A 132 -13.40 -2.96 3.64
CA ARG A 132 -12.14 -2.22 3.81
C ARG A 132 -11.55 -1.67 2.52
N SER A 133 -12.16 -1.99 1.38
CA SER A 133 -11.75 -1.49 0.07
C SER A 133 -12.74 -0.46 -0.53
N GLY A 134 -13.40 0.32 0.32
CA GLY A 134 -14.38 1.35 -0.05
C GLY A 134 -15.79 1.09 0.50
N GLY A 135 -15.94 0.14 1.44
CA GLY A 135 -17.20 -0.13 2.13
C GLY A 135 -17.27 0.53 3.51
N LYS A 136 -17.92 -0.15 4.45
CA LYS A 136 -18.22 0.35 5.81
C LYS A 136 -17.01 0.92 6.56
N TYR A 137 -15.84 0.33 6.36
CA TYR A 137 -14.61 0.74 7.06
C TYR A 137 -13.66 1.59 6.20
N GLY A 138 -14.20 2.21 5.14
CA GLY A 138 -13.43 3.07 4.23
C GLY A 138 -12.54 2.28 3.29
N ASN A 139 -11.52 2.94 2.75
CA ASN A 139 -10.59 2.35 1.80
C ASN A 139 -9.16 2.34 2.38
N LYS A 140 -8.62 1.16 2.62
CA LYS A 140 -7.27 1.02 3.21
C LYS A 140 -6.15 1.45 2.24
N GLY A 141 -6.43 1.53 0.95
CA GLY A 141 -5.53 2.15 -0.01
C GLY A 141 -5.37 3.65 0.24
N GLU A 142 -6.48 4.36 0.55
CA GLU A 142 -6.43 5.78 0.95
C GLU A 142 -5.58 5.96 2.21
N ASP A 143 -5.82 5.14 3.25
CA ASP A 143 -5.06 5.18 4.49
C ASP A 143 -3.55 4.95 4.25
N SER A 144 -3.21 4.06 3.32
CA SER A 144 -1.82 3.73 2.98
C SER A 144 -1.13 4.88 2.24
N ALA A 145 -1.82 5.53 1.32
CA ALA A 145 -1.30 6.70 0.62
C ALA A 145 -1.04 7.87 1.58
N LEU A 146 -1.98 8.15 2.50
CA LEU A 146 -1.78 9.15 3.56
C LEU A 146 -0.58 8.80 4.45
N SER A 147 -0.39 7.53 4.77
CA SER A 147 0.76 7.06 5.55
C SER A 147 2.08 7.28 4.80
N ALA A 148 2.12 7.02 3.48
CA ALA A 148 3.28 7.28 2.64
C ALA A 148 3.63 8.78 2.64
N LEU A 149 2.66 9.63 2.35
CA LEU A 149 2.85 11.09 2.32
C LEU A 149 3.32 11.63 3.66
N LYS A 150 2.72 11.17 4.76
CA LYS A 150 3.12 11.59 6.11
C LYS A 150 4.54 11.16 6.44
N LEU A 151 4.93 9.96 6.06
CA LEU A 151 6.29 9.46 6.29
C LEU A 151 7.31 10.27 5.50
N ILE A 152 7.03 10.55 4.22
CA ILE A 152 7.87 11.39 3.36
C ILE A 152 8.02 12.78 3.97
N SER A 153 6.93 13.45 4.36
CA SER A 153 6.96 14.79 4.92
C SER A 153 7.73 14.90 6.25
N THR A 154 7.86 13.78 6.98
CA THR A 154 8.48 13.75 8.32
C THR A 154 9.96 13.40 8.28
N ILE A 155 10.37 12.50 7.37
CA ILE A 155 11.71 11.88 7.39
C ILE A 155 12.56 12.33 6.20
N VAL A 156 11.96 12.62 5.06
CA VAL A 156 12.65 13.04 3.84
C VAL A 156 12.66 14.57 3.77
N LYS A 157 13.29 15.21 4.77
CA LYS A 157 13.56 16.67 4.75
C LYS A 157 14.98 16.93 4.31
#